data_18d57292d0bb086739067182ae112320
#
_entry.id   18d57292d0bb086739067182ae112320
#
_cell.length_a   1.000
_cell.length_b   1.000
_cell.length_c   1.000
_cell.angle_alpha   90.00
_cell.angle_beta   90.00
_cell.angle_gamma   90.00
#
_symmetry.space_group_name_H-M   'P 1'
#
loop_
_entity.id
_entity.type
_entity.pdbx_description
1 polymer ?
#
loop_
_entity_poly.entity_id
_entity_poly.type
_entity_poly.pdbx_seq_one_letter_code
_entity_poly.pdbx_strand_id
1 'polypeptide(L)'
;FPVAGATVFNTKRTRIVPIPPVPIEGDSGGDPVVIAQAPTEEIVVEDATAIRYMEQATAHIYETYTDTLTETRISNTTIPRIHDTYWNLDGGSVVFRYLEDGTSKIQTYLAALTSSSVFSEGGSTENLSVLKDLKGNFLVEGISDISVSPDKTRFFTLEPVVGGVVGITEDFLGGKKSQVFESSLSEWLSFWPNSTTLTLTTKPSGTLPGYMYSVDVNKKSFEKVLGGIVGLTTKMSPDGKRVLYSASVANGVRLYSYDLNTRLTTDLGISTLPEKCVWSKDSITVYCAVPESFLLGVYPDVWYQGRVSFEDTLWSMNLSTSVYYVLVDPTETINIPIDMTNLFLDGSEKYIFFTNKKDGILWSYSI
;
A
#
# COMPACT_ATOMS: atom_id res chain seq x y z
N PHE A 1 15.18 -0.71 7.53
CA PHE A 1 14.49 -1.80 8.24
C PHE A 1 13.24 -2.26 7.48
N PRO A 2 12.76 -3.52 7.68
CA PRO A 2 11.57 -4.05 7.03
C PRO A 2 10.30 -3.29 7.44
N VAL A 3 9.44 -3.02 6.45
CA VAL A 3 8.17 -2.30 6.61
C VAL A 3 7.00 -3.26 6.42
N ALA A 4 6.07 -3.27 7.38
CA ALA A 4 4.86 -4.09 7.30
C ALA A 4 3.81 -3.53 6.34
N GLY A 5 3.90 -2.25 6.04
CA GLY A 5 3.09 -1.53 5.06
C GLY A 5 3.16 -0.02 5.27
N ALA A 6 2.74 0.71 4.24
CA ALA A 6 2.85 2.16 4.19
C ALA A 6 1.59 2.81 3.62
N THR A 7 1.44 4.10 3.88
CA THR A 7 0.44 4.97 3.25
C THR A 7 1.05 6.31 2.89
N VAL A 8 0.48 6.94 1.87
CA VAL A 8 0.86 8.28 1.42
C VAL A 8 -0.38 9.16 1.42
N PHE A 9 -0.24 10.37 1.93
CA PHE A 9 -1.33 11.33 2.02
C PHE A 9 -0.82 12.77 1.98
N ASN A 10 -1.67 13.70 1.53
CA ASN A 10 -1.35 15.12 1.55
C ASN A 10 -1.64 15.69 2.95
N THR A 11 -0.73 16.51 3.44
CA THR A 11 -0.82 17.18 4.75
C THR A 11 -0.19 18.55 4.70
N LYS A 12 -0.34 19.30 5.78
CA LYS A 12 0.41 20.54 6.01
C LYS A 12 1.55 20.25 6.97
N ARG A 13 2.76 20.68 6.62
CA ARG A 13 3.89 20.64 7.55
C ARG A 13 4.39 22.02 7.87
N THR A 14 4.92 22.15 9.07
CA THR A 14 5.61 23.35 9.53
C THR A 14 7.10 23.22 9.26
N ARG A 15 7.69 24.20 8.61
CA ARG A 15 9.12 24.25 8.31
C ARG A 15 9.72 25.53 8.85
N ILE A 16 10.86 25.42 9.50
CA ILE A 16 11.64 26.60 9.93
C ILE A 16 12.59 26.95 8.79
N VAL A 17 12.44 28.15 8.24
CA VAL A 17 13.26 28.65 7.14
C VAL A 17 14.12 29.82 7.65
N PRO A 18 15.46 29.77 7.49
CA PRO A 18 16.29 30.90 7.85
C PRO A 18 16.03 32.07 6.88
N ILE A 19 15.73 33.24 7.43
CA ILE A 19 15.61 34.49 6.66
C ILE A 19 17.02 35.04 6.46
N PRO A 20 17.47 35.26 5.21
CA PRO A 20 18.76 35.89 4.98
C PRO A 20 18.77 37.31 5.59
N PRO A 21 19.87 37.74 6.21
CA PRO A 21 19.99 39.06 6.79
C PRO A 21 19.76 40.13 5.72
N VAL A 22 18.87 41.06 6.00
CA VAL A 22 18.63 42.23 5.12
C VAL A 22 19.82 43.17 5.25
N PRO A 23 20.46 43.57 4.16
CA PRO A 23 21.53 44.55 4.20
C PRO A 23 20.94 45.89 4.71
N ILE A 24 21.48 46.43 5.80
CA ILE A 24 21.13 47.78 6.27
C ILE A 24 22.02 48.72 5.44
N GLU A 25 21.39 49.50 4.55
CA GLU A 25 22.07 50.63 3.90
C GLU A 25 22.35 51.70 4.96
N GLY A 26 23.61 51.81 5.34
CA GLY A 26 24.05 52.90 6.22
C GLY A 26 24.12 54.20 5.45
N ASP A 27 23.36 55.22 5.87
CA ASP A 27 23.42 56.56 5.34
C ASP A 27 24.65 57.27 5.92
N SER A 28 25.79 57.13 5.24
CA SER A 28 26.97 58.07 5.23
C SER A 28 28.25 57.35 4.78
N GLY A 29 28.76 57.63 3.62
CA GLY A 29 30.13 57.73 3.05
C GLY A 29 31.29 56.89 3.59
N GLY A 30 31.04 55.69 4.16
CA GLY A 30 32.07 54.75 4.59
C GLY A 30 31.70 53.34 4.11
N ASP A 31 32.70 52.43 3.96
CA ASP A 31 32.49 51.06 3.56
C ASP A 31 31.38 50.37 4.36
N PRO A 32 30.51 49.58 3.72
CA PRO A 32 29.37 48.94 4.39
C PRO A 32 29.89 47.94 5.45
N VAL A 33 29.70 48.31 6.72
CA VAL A 33 29.90 47.39 7.83
C VAL A 33 28.74 46.42 7.87
N VAL A 34 28.97 45.21 7.38
CA VAL A 34 28.03 44.11 7.49
C VAL A 34 27.96 43.70 8.97
N ILE A 35 27.04 44.25 9.74
CA ILE A 35 26.70 43.69 11.06
C ILE A 35 25.92 42.40 10.80
N ALA A 36 26.57 41.25 11.02
CA ALA A 36 25.93 39.96 10.96
C ALA A 36 24.85 39.87 12.06
N GLN A 37 23.61 40.23 11.74
CA GLN A 37 22.47 39.85 12.58
C GLN A 37 22.31 38.33 12.57
N ALA A 38 22.05 37.76 13.74
CA ALA A 38 21.69 36.34 13.81
C ALA A 38 20.53 36.06 12.84
N PRO A 39 20.57 34.98 12.06
CA PRO A 39 19.49 34.66 11.13
C PRO A 39 18.17 34.58 11.92
N THR A 40 17.21 35.39 11.52
CA THR A 40 15.84 35.27 12.01
C THR A 40 15.19 34.06 11.34
N GLU A 41 14.53 33.26 12.12
CA GLU A 41 13.84 32.07 11.62
C GLU A 41 12.35 32.41 11.36
N GLU A 42 11.83 32.01 10.20
CA GLU A 42 10.41 32.13 9.87
C GLU A 42 9.78 30.75 9.90
N ILE A 43 8.60 30.64 10.53
CA ILE A 43 7.80 29.42 10.52
C ILE A 43 6.87 29.47 9.31
N VAL A 44 7.16 28.64 8.31
CA VAL A 44 6.35 28.50 7.10
C VAL A 44 5.50 27.24 7.19
N VAL A 45 4.19 27.36 6.92
CA VAL A 45 3.29 26.22 6.77
C VAL A 45 3.09 25.96 5.28
N GLU A 46 3.50 24.78 4.81
CA GLU A 46 3.43 24.41 3.40
C GLU A 46 2.66 23.09 3.20
N ASP A 47 2.09 22.92 2.02
CA ASP A 47 1.49 21.64 1.62
C ASP A 47 2.63 20.63 1.31
N ALA A 48 2.51 19.43 1.86
CA ALA A 48 3.50 18.38 1.71
C ALA A 48 2.83 17.01 1.52
N THR A 49 3.52 16.12 0.84
CA THR A 49 3.11 14.71 0.72
C THR A 49 3.88 13.88 1.75
N ALA A 50 3.17 13.42 2.77
CA ALA A 50 3.72 12.58 3.83
C ALA A 50 3.66 11.11 3.45
N ILE A 51 4.70 10.37 3.82
CA ILE A 51 4.80 8.92 3.77
C ILE A 51 4.82 8.43 5.21
N ARG A 52 3.83 7.62 5.58
CA ARG A 52 3.77 7.00 6.91
C ARG A 52 3.82 5.50 6.78
N TYR A 53 4.63 4.85 7.60
CA TYR A 53 4.84 3.42 7.53
C TYR A 53 5.09 2.82 8.91
N MET A 54 4.80 1.52 9.04
CA MET A 54 4.98 0.76 10.28
C MET A 54 6.13 -0.23 10.13
N GLU A 55 7.07 -0.19 11.07
CA GLU A 55 8.17 -1.14 11.16
C GLU A 55 7.67 -2.53 11.53
N GLN A 56 8.13 -3.54 10.82
CA GLN A 56 7.68 -4.92 10.98
C GLN A 56 8.08 -5.52 12.35
N ALA A 57 9.25 -5.16 12.85
CA ALA A 57 9.79 -5.74 14.07
C ALA A 57 9.15 -5.21 15.35
N THR A 58 8.70 -3.95 15.38
CA THR A 58 8.32 -3.23 16.60
C THR A 58 6.95 -2.59 16.56
N ALA A 59 6.29 -2.50 15.40
CA ALA A 59 5.11 -1.67 15.15
C ALA A 59 5.36 -0.16 15.34
N HIS A 60 6.60 0.28 15.49
CA HIS A 60 6.87 1.71 15.51
C HIS A 60 6.46 2.34 14.18
N ILE A 61 5.77 3.48 14.28
CA ILE A 61 5.34 4.22 13.11
C ILE A 61 6.32 5.37 12.88
N TYR A 62 6.75 5.48 11.64
CA TYR A 62 7.61 6.55 11.16
C TYR A 62 6.88 7.38 10.12
N GLU A 63 7.28 8.62 10.00
CA GLU A 63 6.82 9.56 8.99
C GLU A 63 8.01 10.25 8.33
N THR A 64 7.92 10.40 7.03
CA THR A 64 8.82 11.20 6.20
C THR A 64 8.02 11.90 5.11
N TYR A 65 8.67 12.72 4.29
CA TYR A 65 8.03 13.42 3.18
C TYR A 65 8.75 13.10 1.88
N THR A 66 8.05 13.23 0.74
CA THR A 66 8.60 12.90 -0.58
C THR A 66 9.81 13.76 -1.00
N ASP A 67 10.01 14.90 -0.35
CA ASP A 67 11.08 15.87 -0.62
C ASP A 67 12.20 15.87 0.44
N THR A 68 12.18 14.93 1.38
CA THR A 68 13.21 14.80 2.42
C THR A 68 13.55 13.34 2.69
N LEU A 69 14.78 13.08 3.12
CA LEU A 69 15.23 11.76 3.57
C LEU A 69 15.17 11.62 5.10
N THR A 70 14.73 12.66 5.81
CA THR A 70 14.64 12.61 7.28
C THR A 70 13.40 11.86 7.71
N GLU A 71 13.59 10.78 8.45
CA GLU A 71 12.53 9.98 9.04
C GLU A 71 12.30 10.39 10.49
N THR A 72 11.05 10.56 10.89
CA THR A 72 10.66 10.90 12.26
C THR A 72 9.81 9.78 12.82
N ARG A 73 10.22 9.20 13.95
CA ARG A 73 9.38 8.27 14.69
C ARG A 73 8.24 9.02 15.37
N ILE A 74 6.99 8.60 15.10
CA ILE A 74 5.78 9.27 15.60
C ILE A 74 4.99 8.43 16.61
N SER A 75 5.33 7.15 16.82
CA SER A 75 4.65 6.31 17.80
C SER A 75 5.61 5.67 18.80
N ASN A 76 5.08 5.35 20.01
CA ASN A 76 5.85 4.70 21.06
C ASN A 76 5.33 3.30 21.44
N THR A 77 4.23 2.86 20.84
CA THR A 77 3.67 1.52 21.08
C THR A 77 4.55 0.46 20.44
N THR A 78 4.93 -0.56 21.17
CA THR A 78 5.75 -1.68 20.67
C THR A 78 4.94 -2.96 20.62
N ILE A 79 4.78 -3.52 19.43
CA ILE A 79 4.14 -4.82 19.16
C ILE A 79 5.03 -5.55 18.14
N PRO A 80 5.58 -6.73 18.49
CA PRO A 80 6.50 -7.43 17.59
C PRO A 80 5.78 -8.18 16.48
N ARG A 81 6.52 -8.48 15.40
CA ARG A 81 6.13 -9.40 14.33
C ARG A 81 4.87 -8.97 13.57
N ILE A 82 4.81 -7.70 13.17
CA ILE A 82 3.76 -7.21 12.29
C ILE A 82 3.90 -7.87 10.92
N HIS A 83 2.79 -8.38 10.41
CA HIS A 83 2.74 -9.06 9.12
C HIS A 83 2.37 -8.08 8.00
N ASP A 84 1.27 -7.35 8.16
CA ASP A 84 0.75 -6.38 7.19
C ASP A 84 -0.04 -5.26 7.87
N THR A 85 -0.20 -4.14 7.15
CA THR A 85 -0.93 -2.96 7.64
C THR A 85 -1.82 -2.37 6.57
N TYR A 86 -2.99 -1.86 6.99
CA TYR A 86 -4.01 -1.24 6.15
C TYR A 86 -4.39 0.10 6.76
N TRP A 87 -4.15 1.19 6.04
CA TRP A 87 -4.22 2.54 6.56
C TRP A 87 -5.46 3.27 6.07
N ASN A 88 -6.01 4.15 6.91
CA ASN A 88 -7.01 5.12 6.49
C ASN A 88 -6.40 6.28 5.67
N LEU A 89 -7.25 7.19 5.20
CA LEU A 89 -6.89 8.24 4.24
C LEU A 89 -5.79 9.18 4.76
N ASP A 90 -5.86 9.60 6.01
CA ASP A 90 -4.93 10.56 6.65
C ASP A 90 -3.80 9.88 7.43
N GLY A 91 -3.72 8.55 7.36
CA GLY A 91 -2.76 7.76 8.11
C GLY A 91 -2.92 7.84 9.63
N GLY A 92 -4.06 8.35 10.13
CA GLY A 92 -4.35 8.48 11.56
C GLY A 92 -4.87 7.20 12.20
N SER A 93 -5.38 6.27 11.40
CA SER A 93 -5.86 4.95 11.85
C SER A 93 -5.32 3.84 10.96
N VAL A 94 -5.14 2.67 11.55
CA VAL A 94 -4.54 1.51 10.88
C VAL A 94 -5.16 0.21 11.39
N VAL A 95 -5.48 -0.70 10.47
CA VAL A 95 -5.70 -2.12 10.78
C VAL A 95 -4.38 -2.83 10.51
N PHE A 96 -3.92 -3.64 11.46
CA PHE A 96 -2.70 -4.43 11.25
C PHE A 96 -2.85 -5.83 11.81
N ARG A 97 -2.09 -6.76 11.24
CA ARG A 97 -2.01 -8.15 11.67
C ARG A 97 -0.62 -8.45 12.21
N TYR A 98 -0.57 -9.19 13.31
CA TYR A 98 0.68 -9.63 13.90
C TYR A 98 0.58 -11.07 14.41
N LEU A 99 1.73 -11.73 14.49
CA LEU A 99 1.82 -13.07 15.04
C LEU A 99 1.96 -13.00 16.57
N GLU A 100 0.99 -13.56 17.29
CA GLU A 100 0.98 -13.60 18.74
C GLU A 100 2.14 -14.42 19.28
N ASP A 101 2.77 -13.93 20.37
CA ASP A 101 3.91 -14.59 21.00
C ASP A 101 3.57 -15.96 21.56
N GLY A 102 4.44 -16.94 21.29
CA GLY A 102 4.27 -18.31 21.79
C GLY A 102 3.15 -19.11 21.10
N THR A 103 2.47 -18.53 20.11
CA THR A 103 1.41 -19.17 19.35
C THR A 103 1.67 -19.05 17.84
N SER A 104 0.88 -19.76 17.02
CA SER A 104 0.83 -19.57 15.56
C SER A 104 -0.39 -18.75 15.14
N LYS A 105 -1.02 -18.04 16.07
CA LYS A 105 -2.24 -17.27 15.81
C LYS A 105 -1.90 -15.90 15.28
N ILE A 106 -2.62 -15.49 14.23
CA ILE A 106 -2.57 -14.14 13.69
C ILE A 106 -3.69 -13.34 14.34
N GLN A 107 -3.31 -12.30 15.09
CA GLN A 107 -4.22 -11.33 15.67
C GLN A 107 -4.39 -10.14 14.73
N THR A 108 -5.62 -9.61 14.66
CA THR A 108 -5.94 -8.40 13.90
C THR A 108 -6.38 -7.29 14.85
N TYR A 109 -5.78 -6.12 14.72
CA TYR A 109 -6.02 -4.99 15.59
C TYR A 109 -6.33 -3.73 14.79
N LEU A 110 -7.44 -3.06 15.13
CA LEU A 110 -7.79 -1.74 14.60
C LEU A 110 -7.36 -0.70 15.61
N ALA A 111 -6.47 0.21 15.22
CA ALA A 111 -5.92 1.24 16.08
C ALA A 111 -5.98 2.64 15.48
N ALA A 112 -6.07 3.63 16.34
CA ALA A 112 -5.88 5.04 16.01
C ALA A 112 -4.65 5.60 16.72
N LEU A 113 -3.96 6.52 16.05
CA LEU A 113 -2.88 7.31 16.62
C LEU A 113 -3.48 8.40 17.51
N THR A 114 -3.25 8.31 18.82
CA THR A 114 -3.75 9.28 19.80
C THR A 114 -2.57 10.02 20.43
N SER A 115 -2.73 11.32 20.70
CA SER A 115 -1.71 12.08 21.44
C SER A 115 -1.50 11.43 22.81
N SER A 116 -0.25 11.08 23.14
CA SER A 116 0.09 10.65 24.48
C SER A 116 0.01 11.88 25.39
N SER A 117 -0.74 11.78 26.50
CA SER A 117 -0.70 12.78 27.56
C SER A 117 0.58 12.56 28.38
N VAL A 118 1.71 13.04 27.90
CA VAL A 118 2.92 13.10 28.71
C VAL A 118 2.82 14.35 29.55
N PHE A 119 2.49 14.21 30.84
CA PHE A 119 2.76 15.24 31.82
C PHE A 119 4.27 15.31 32.03
N SER A 120 4.96 16.26 31.39
CA SER A 120 6.32 16.63 31.76
C SER A 120 6.27 17.53 32.98
N GLU A 121 6.59 16.98 34.15
CA GLU A 121 7.05 17.80 35.25
C GLU A 121 8.44 18.36 34.91
N GLY A 122 8.53 19.68 34.70
CA GLY A 122 9.82 20.38 34.66
C GLY A 122 10.18 20.98 33.30
N GLY A 123 9.92 22.24 33.18
CA GLY A 123 10.17 23.16 32.07
C GLY A 123 11.48 23.05 31.33
N SER A 124 11.36 22.85 30.04
CA SER A 124 12.13 23.46 28.97
C SER A 124 11.35 23.22 27.67
N THR A 125 11.01 24.28 26.96
CA THR A 125 10.33 24.27 25.66
C THR A 125 11.36 23.97 24.56
N GLU A 126 11.91 22.77 24.52
CA GLU A 126 12.51 22.24 23.32
C GLU A 126 11.47 21.41 22.59
N ASN A 127 11.43 21.50 21.25
CA ASN A 127 10.50 20.82 20.34
C ASN A 127 10.51 19.30 20.55
N LEU A 128 9.93 18.79 21.63
CA LEU A 128 9.65 17.38 21.77
C LEU A 128 8.50 17.05 20.81
N SER A 129 8.80 16.36 19.72
CA SER A 129 7.80 15.66 18.95
C SER A 129 7.04 14.73 19.91
N VAL A 130 5.79 15.10 20.23
CA VAL A 130 4.96 14.31 21.15
C VAL A 130 4.67 12.98 20.46
N LEU A 131 5.36 11.92 20.92
CA LEU A 131 5.11 10.57 20.43
C LEU A 131 3.64 10.21 20.72
N LYS A 132 3.00 9.54 19.75
CA LYS A 132 1.60 9.12 19.83
C LYS A 132 1.53 7.67 20.31
N ASP A 133 0.43 7.31 20.93
CA ASP A 133 0.11 5.93 21.25
C ASP A 133 -0.84 5.34 20.24
N LEU A 134 -0.70 4.04 19.96
CA LEU A 134 -1.67 3.25 19.22
C LEU A 134 -2.73 2.73 20.21
N LYS A 135 -3.96 3.24 20.11
CA LYS A 135 -5.10 2.79 20.92
C LYS A 135 -6.21 2.25 20.03
N GLY A 136 -6.77 1.12 20.41
CA GLY A 136 -7.81 0.49 19.59
C GLY A 136 -8.36 -0.80 20.18
N ASN A 137 -8.90 -1.66 19.31
CA ASN A 137 -9.56 -2.90 19.69
C ASN A 137 -9.14 -4.06 18.79
N PHE A 138 -9.16 -5.26 19.35
CA PHE A 138 -9.04 -6.48 18.57
C PHE A 138 -10.27 -6.68 17.68
N LEU A 139 -10.05 -7.11 16.46
CA LEU A 139 -11.07 -7.63 15.58
C LEU A 139 -11.25 -9.13 15.83
N VAL A 140 -12.16 -9.75 15.05
CA VAL A 140 -12.40 -11.19 15.14
C VAL A 140 -11.13 -11.97 14.87
N GLU A 141 -10.91 -13.04 15.63
CA GLU A 141 -9.75 -13.93 15.43
C GLU A 141 -9.89 -14.71 14.10
N GLY A 142 -8.78 -14.89 13.39
CA GLY A 142 -8.73 -15.73 12.20
C GLY A 142 -9.20 -15.04 10.91
N ILE A 143 -9.24 -13.70 10.87
CA ILE A 143 -9.48 -12.97 9.61
C ILE A 143 -8.49 -13.45 8.55
N SER A 144 -9.02 -13.99 7.45
CA SER A 144 -8.20 -14.61 6.40
C SER A 144 -7.68 -13.61 5.38
N ASP A 145 -8.44 -12.51 5.13
CA ASP A 145 -8.04 -11.48 4.18
C ASP A 145 -8.64 -10.11 4.52
N ILE A 146 -7.95 -9.03 4.10
CA ILE A 146 -8.35 -7.64 4.35
C ILE A 146 -8.10 -6.81 3.09
N SER A 147 -9.04 -5.93 2.74
CA SER A 147 -8.84 -4.92 1.72
C SER A 147 -9.44 -3.58 2.15
N VAL A 148 -8.90 -2.48 1.60
CA VAL A 148 -9.30 -1.11 1.94
C VAL A 148 -10.03 -0.48 0.77
N SER A 149 -11.11 0.29 1.06
CA SER A 149 -11.82 1.06 0.03
C SER A 149 -10.90 2.11 -0.61
N PRO A 150 -11.10 2.48 -1.89
CA PRO A 150 -10.21 3.42 -2.58
C PRO A 150 -10.11 4.79 -1.92
N ASP A 151 -11.19 5.23 -1.26
CA ASP A 151 -11.26 6.47 -0.46
C ASP A 151 -10.62 6.31 0.93
N LYS A 152 -10.15 5.10 1.27
CA LYS A 152 -9.54 4.74 2.55
C LYS A 152 -10.39 5.10 3.78
N THR A 153 -11.72 5.16 3.62
CA THR A 153 -12.65 5.42 4.73
C THR A 153 -13.14 4.15 5.39
N ARG A 154 -13.15 3.04 4.66
CA ARG A 154 -13.62 1.72 5.10
C ARG A 154 -12.61 0.63 4.75
N PHE A 155 -12.71 -0.47 5.47
CA PHE A 155 -12.02 -1.71 5.13
C PHE A 155 -13.01 -2.87 5.09
N PHE A 156 -12.62 -3.92 4.40
CA PHE A 156 -13.33 -5.19 4.29
C PHE A 156 -12.50 -6.28 4.96
N THR A 157 -13.15 -7.18 5.67
CA THR A 157 -12.55 -8.36 6.30
C THR A 157 -13.29 -9.62 5.88
N LEU A 158 -12.55 -10.72 5.70
CA LEU A 158 -13.08 -12.07 5.59
C LEU A 158 -12.97 -12.76 6.95
N GLU A 159 -14.10 -12.89 7.64
CA GLU A 159 -14.17 -13.42 8.99
C GLU A 159 -14.65 -14.88 8.97
N PRO A 160 -13.99 -15.79 9.71
CA PRO A 160 -14.39 -17.20 9.76
C PRO A 160 -15.69 -17.35 10.52
N VAL A 161 -16.56 -18.22 10.01
CA VAL A 161 -17.80 -18.66 10.67
C VAL A 161 -17.94 -20.18 10.56
N VAL A 162 -18.86 -20.76 11.32
CA VAL A 162 -19.16 -22.18 11.19
C VAL A 162 -19.68 -22.48 9.78
N GLY A 163 -18.93 -23.28 9.05
CA GLY A 163 -19.28 -23.69 7.69
C GLY A 163 -18.77 -22.81 6.55
N GLY A 164 -17.92 -21.81 6.84
CA GLY A 164 -17.33 -20.96 5.81
C GLY A 164 -16.79 -19.63 6.30
N VAL A 165 -17.04 -18.58 5.54
CA VAL A 165 -16.62 -17.20 5.84
C VAL A 165 -17.75 -16.21 5.57
N VAL A 166 -17.72 -15.09 6.29
CA VAL A 166 -18.53 -13.90 5.99
C VAL A 166 -17.61 -12.73 5.64
N GLY A 167 -18.05 -11.89 4.71
CA GLY A 167 -17.36 -10.65 4.35
C GLY A 167 -18.03 -9.46 5.02
N ILE A 168 -17.28 -8.74 5.84
CA ILE A 168 -17.75 -7.59 6.61
C ILE A 168 -17.05 -6.32 6.13
N THR A 169 -17.82 -5.25 5.89
CA THR A 169 -17.26 -3.90 5.73
C THR A 169 -17.41 -3.11 7.02
N GLU A 170 -16.38 -2.36 7.38
CA GLU A 170 -16.34 -1.55 8.59
C GLU A 170 -15.58 -0.24 8.32
N ASP A 171 -15.88 0.84 9.07
CA ASP A 171 -15.07 2.05 9.02
C ASP A 171 -13.87 1.99 9.99
N PHE A 172 -12.86 2.85 9.77
CA PHE A 172 -11.66 2.91 10.62
C PHE A 172 -11.91 3.47 12.03
N LEU A 173 -13.15 3.81 12.35
CA LEU A 173 -13.56 4.21 13.71
C LEU A 173 -14.19 3.07 14.49
N GLY A 174 -14.28 1.86 13.88
CA GLY A 174 -14.87 0.67 14.51
C GLY A 174 -16.40 0.64 14.45
N GLY A 175 -17.00 1.40 13.52
CA GLY A 175 -18.44 1.50 13.34
C GLY A 175 -18.91 1.04 11.97
N LYS A 176 -20.22 1.23 11.71
CA LYS A 176 -20.86 0.98 10.40
C LYS A 176 -20.59 -0.41 9.82
N LYS A 177 -20.58 -1.45 10.67
CA LYS A 177 -20.40 -2.83 10.23
C LYS A 177 -21.58 -3.29 9.35
N SER A 178 -21.25 -3.90 8.20
CA SER A 178 -22.23 -4.47 7.29
C SER A 178 -21.70 -5.75 6.67
N GLN A 179 -22.44 -6.86 6.81
CA GLN A 179 -22.16 -8.06 6.06
C GLN A 179 -22.56 -7.85 4.60
N VAL A 180 -21.62 -8.07 3.67
CA VAL A 180 -21.83 -7.91 2.23
C VAL A 180 -21.61 -9.19 1.44
N PHE A 181 -21.05 -10.22 2.07
CA PHE A 181 -20.69 -11.49 1.45
C PHE A 181 -20.82 -12.65 2.43
N GLU A 182 -21.11 -13.85 1.91
CA GLU A 182 -21.09 -15.11 2.64
C GLU A 182 -20.76 -16.25 1.68
N SER A 183 -19.92 -17.21 2.12
CA SER A 183 -19.51 -18.36 1.32
C SER A 183 -19.14 -19.54 2.21
N SER A 184 -19.45 -20.76 1.73
CA SER A 184 -18.93 -22.00 2.31
C SER A 184 -17.46 -22.25 1.94
N LEU A 185 -16.95 -21.60 0.89
CA LEU A 185 -15.54 -21.60 0.55
C LEU A 185 -14.82 -20.54 1.39
N SER A 186 -13.76 -20.91 2.09
CA SER A 186 -13.04 -20.04 3.03
C SER A 186 -11.83 -19.32 2.43
N GLU A 187 -11.30 -19.80 1.32
CA GLU A 187 -10.04 -19.35 0.74
C GLU A 187 -10.29 -18.34 -0.40
N TRP A 188 -10.29 -17.04 -0.05
CA TRP A 188 -10.48 -15.93 -0.97
C TRP A 188 -9.39 -14.87 -0.81
N LEU A 189 -9.10 -14.15 -1.90
CA LEU A 189 -8.37 -12.89 -1.91
C LEU A 189 -9.32 -11.77 -2.30
N SER A 190 -9.38 -10.72 -1.51
CA SER A 190 -10.24 -9.56 -1.74
C SER A 190 -9.47 -8.41 -2.35
N PHE A 191 -10.16 -7.62 -3.17
CA PHE A 191 -9.64 -6.34 -3.67
C PHE A 191 -10.79 -5.36 -3.85
N TRP A 192 -10.61 -4.10 -3.43
CA TRP A 192 -11.65 -3.08 -3.46
C TRP A 192 -11.32 -1.97 -4.48
N PRO A 193 -11.67 -2.10 -5.77
CA PRO A 193 -11.25 -1.20 -6.84
C PRO A 193 -11.97 0.16 -6.85
N ASN A 194 -13.26 0.21 -6.43
CA ASN A 194 -14.07 1.43 -6.45
C ASN A 194 -15.11 1.46 -5.33
N SER A 195 -15.87 2.55 -5.21
CA SER A 195 -16.79 2.78 -4.08
C SER A 195 -17.94 1.77 -3.95
N THR A 196 -18.27 1.06 -5.01
CA THR A 196 -19.43 0.15 -5.07
C THR A 196 -19.07 -1.31 -5.23
N THR A 197 -17.92 -1.60 -5.81
CA THR A 197 -17.52 -2.96 -6.19
C THR A 197 -16.37 -3.45 -5.34
N LEU A 198 -16.55 -4.58 -4.69
CA LEU A 198 -15.48 -5.39 -4.12
C LEU A 198 -15.29 -6.62 -5.02
N THR A 199 -14.09 -7.09 -5.21
CA THR A 199 -13.82 -8.33 -5.94
C THR A 199 -13.25 -9.39 -5.02
N LEU A 200 -13.65 -10.64 -5.27
CA LEU A 200 -13.21 -11.82 -4.55
C LEU A 200 -12.68 -12.84 -5.56
N THR A 201 -11.44 -13.22 -5.43
CA THR A 201 -10.82 -14.25 -6.25
C THR A 201 -10.50 -15.45 -5.36
N THR A 202 -10.83 -16.65 -5.80
CA THR A 202 -10.45 -17.86 -5.06
C THR A 202 -8.93 -17.88 -4.90
N LYS A 203 -8.43 -18.35 -3.76
CA LYS A 203 -6.99 -18.45 -3.52
C LYS A 203 -6.30 -19.16 -4.69
N PRO A 204 -5.30 -18.52 -5.30
CA PRO A 204 -4.73 -19.01 -6.56
C PRO A 204 -3.98 -20.33 -6.37
N SER A 205 -4.06 -21.18 -7.40
CA SER A 205 -3.24 -22.37 -7.51
C SER A 205 -2.81 -22.58 -8.97
N GLY A 206 -1.56 -22.90 -9.20
CA GLY A 206 -1.05 -23.22 -10.53
C GLY A 206 -1.47 -24.62 -11.03
N THR A 207 -2.28 -25.35 -10.28
CA THR A 207 -2.80 -26.67 -10.64
C THR A 207 -4.32 -26.77 -10.65
N LEU A 208 -5.01 -25.83 -10.01
CA LEU A 208 -6.48 -25.81 -9.91
C LEU A 208 -7.06 -24.57 -10.59
N PRO A 209 -8.23 -24.69 -11.22
CA PRO A 209 -8.91 -23.56 -11.84
C PRO A 209 -9.43 -22.59 -10.77
N GLY A 210 -9.10 -21.31 -10.92
CA GLY A 210 -9.60 -20.23 -10.09
C GLY A 210 -10.82 -19.54 -10.67
N TYR A 211 -11.51 -18.76 -9.82
CA TYR A 211 -12.71 -18.00 -10.13
C TYR A 211 -12.64 -16.61 -9.49
N MET A 212 -13.11 -15.61 -10.23
CA MET A 212 -13.26 -14.23 -9.74
C MET A 212 -14.74 -13.84 -9.75
N TYR A 213 -15.16 -13.18 -8.68
CA TYR A 213 -16.48 -12.63 -8.51
C TYR A 213 -16.43 -11.14 -8.15
N SER A 214 -17.47 -10.41 -8.51
CA SER A 214 -17.73 -9.06 -8.03
C SER A 214 -18.85 -9.07 -6.99
N VAL A 215 -18.72 -8.25 -5.97
CA VAL A 215 -19.72 -8.00 -4.93
C VAL A 215 -20.07 -6.51 -4.97
N ASP A 216 -21.34 -6.18 -5.21
CA ASP A 216 -21.82 -4.81 -5.01
C ASP A 216 -22.03 -4.61 -3.50
N VAL A 217 -21.21 -3.75 -2.88
CA VAL A 217 -21.21 -3.55 -1.42
C VAL A 217 -22.50 -2.91 -0.89
N ASN A 218 -23.27 -2.24 -1.76
CA ASN A 218 -24.53 -1.60 -1.39
C ASN A 218 -25.74 -2.54 -1.59
N LYS A 219 -25.79 -3.22 -2.74
CA LYS A 219 -26.88 -4.15 -3.10
C LYS A 219 -26.66 -5.54 -2.53
N LYS A 220 -25.40 -5.87 -2.12
CA LYS A 220 -25.00 -7.19 -1.65
C LYS A 220 -25.21 -8.30 -2.70
N SER A 221 -25.18 -7.93 -3.99
CA SER A 221 -25.22 -8.86 -5.10
C SER A 221 -23.84 -9.44 -5.36
N PHE A 222 -23.80 -10.71 -5.79
CA PHE A 222 -22.60 -11.47 -6.02
C PHE A 222 -22.67 -12.10 -7.41
N GLU A 223 -21.72 -11.74 -8.29
CA GLU A 223 -21.71 -12.14 -9.69
C GLU A 223 -20.35 -12.67 -10.12
N LYS A 224 -20.33 -13.78 -10.89
CA LYS A 224 -19.10 -14.32 -11.45
C LYS A 224 -18.61 -13.45 -12.61
N VAL A 225 -17.33 -13.06 -12.56
CA VAL A 225 -16.65 -12.26 -13.60
C VAL A 225 -15.77 -13.14 -14.48
N LEU A 226 -14.86 -13.91 -13.88
CA LEU A 226 -13.96 -14.84 -14.56
C LEU A 226 -13.99 -16.21 -13.90
N GLY A 227 -13.57 -17.24 -14.62
CA GLY A 227 -13.45 -18.56 -13.99
C GLY A 227 -12.98 -19.66 -14.92
N GLY A 228 -12.55 -20.78 -14.28
CA GLY A 228 -11.97 -21.91 -14.98
C GLY A 228 -10.53 -21.69 -15.43
N ILE A 229 -9.82 -20.71 -14.83
CA ILE A 229 -8.46 -20.32 -15.21
C ILE A 229 -7.47 -20.84 -14.17
N VAL A 230 -6.53 -21.66 -14.57
CA VAL A 230 -5.48 -22.16 -13.69
C VAL A 230 -4.46 -21.06 -13.41
N GLY A 231 -4.09 -20.87 -12.13
CA GLY A 231 -3.20 -19.79 -11.70
C GLY A 231 -3.84 -18.40 -11.74
N LEU A 232 -5.17 -18.34 -11.65
CA LEU A 232 -5.91 -17.08 -11.69
C LEU A 232 -5.58 -16.22 -10.48
N THR A 233 -4.97 -15.06 -10.73
CA THR A 233 -4.95 -13.92 -9.84
C THR A 233 -5.50 -12.71 -10.56
N THR A 234 -6.07 -11.73 -9.87
CA THR A 234 -6.83 -10.67 -10.52
C THR A 234 -6.63 -9.31 -9.88
N LYS A 235 -6.75 -8.24 -10.68
CA LYS A 235 -6.82 -6.86 -10.22
C LYS A 235 -7.73 -6.03 -11.12
N MET A 236 -8.89 -5.64 -10.63
CA MET A 236 -9.87 -4.85 -11.38
C MET A 236 -9.43 -3.38 -11.48
N SER A 237 -9.73 -2.73 -12.59
CA SER A 237 -9.50 -1.29 -12.79
C SER A 237 -10.38 -0.43 -11.88
N PRO A 238 -9.97 0.81 -11.55
CA PRO A 238 -10.76 1.73 -10.73
C PRO A 238 -12.17 2.01 -11.28
N ASP A 239 -12.34 2.07 -12.60
CA ASP A 239 -13.66 2.27 -13.22
C ASP A 239 -14.53 0.99 -13.28
N GLY A 240 -13.99 -0.16 -12.84
CA GLY A 240 -14.69 -1.43 -12.81
C GLY A 240 -14.93 -2.08 -14.17
N LYS A 241 -14.31 -1.59 -15.25
CA LYS A 241 -14.58 -2.09 -16.61
C LYS A 241 -13.56 -3.09 -17.13
N ARG A 242 -12.37 -3.16 -16.52
CA ARG A 242 -11.30 -4.07 -16.91
C ARG A 242 -10.78 -4.86 -15.73
N VAL A 243 -10.29 -6.06 -16.01
CA VAL A 243 -9.59 -6.89 -15.04
C VAL A 243 -8.27 -7.31 -15.63
N LEU A 244 -7.17 -6.96 -14.94
CA LEU A 244 -5.91 -7.66 -15.15
C LEU A 244 -6.02 -9.03 -14.51
N TYR A 245 -5.60 -10.08 -15.21
CA TYR A 245 -5.54 -11.41 -14.64
C TYR A 245 -4.34 -12.21 -15.14
N SER A 246 -3.85 -13.11 -14.32
CA SER A 246 -2.83 -14.07 -14.70
C SER A 246 -3.43 -15.43 -15.00
N ALA A 247 -2.74 -16.17 -15.85
CA ALA A 247 -2.94 -17.60 -16.02
C ALA A 247 -1.60 -18.31 -16.00
N SER A 248 -1.55 -19.50 -15.37
CA SER A 248 -0.35 -20.35 -15.38
C SER A 248 -0.07 -20.87 -16.78
N VAL A 249 1.19 -20.82 -17.17
CA VAL A 249 1.73 -21.39 -18.40
C VAL A 249 2.86 -22.36 -18.06
N ALA A 250 3.39 -23.10 -19.05
CA ALA A 250 4.39 -24.13 -18.83
C ALA A 250 5.60 -23.70 -17.96
N ASN A 251 6.05 -22.44 -18.08
CA ASN A 251 7.20 -21.91 -17.36
C ASN A 251 6.90 -20.52 -16.77
N GLY A 252 5.90 -20.42 -15.90
CA GLY A 252 5.56 -19.16 -15.25
C GLY A 252 4.10 -18.79 -15.35
N VAL A 253 3.84 -17.50 -15.52
CA VAL A 253 2.49 -16.92 -15.70
C VAL A 253 2.46 -16.00 -16.91
N ARG A 254 1.27 -15.81 -17.47
CA ARG A 254 1.01 -14.82 -18.52
C ARG A 254 -0.01 -13.83 -18.02
N LEU A 255 0.21 -12.54 -18.30
CA LEU A 255 -0.71 -11.47 -17.93
C LEU A 255 -1.67 -11.14 -19.08
N TYR A 256 -2.94 -11.01 -18.72
CA TYR A 256 -4.04 -10.68 -19.63
C TYR A 256 -4.85 -9.50 -19.10
N SER A 257 -5.51 -8.80 -20.03
CA SER A 257 -6.58 -7.84 -19.71
C SER A 257 -7.91 -8.38 -20.23
N TYR A 258 -8.94 -8.37 -19.37
CA TYR A 258 -10.31 -8.72 -19.71
C TYR A 258 -11.20 -7.48 -19.64
N ASP A 259 -11.90 -7.16 -20.71
CA ASP A 259 -12.88 -6.06 -20.75
C ASP A 259 -14.28 -6.61 -20.48
N LEU A 260 -14.94 -6.08 -19.43
CA LEU A 260 -16.24 -6.57 -18.96
C LEU A 260 -17.38 -6.23 -19.94
N ASN A 261 -17.26 -5.13 -20.68
CA ASN A 261 -18.31 -4.68 -21.59
C ASN A 261 -18.29 -5.49 -22.87
N THR A 262 -17.11 -5.67 -23.46
CA THR A 262 -16.95 -6.41 -24.73
C THR A 262 -16.76 -7.91 -24.52
N ARG A 263 -16.40 -8.31 -23.29
CA ARG A 263 -16.03 -9.69 -22.89
C ARG A 263 -14.82 -10.22 -23.65
N LEU A 264 -13.97 -9.33 -24.13
CA LEU A 264 -12.75 -9.69 -24.85
C LEU A 264 -11.57 -9.80 -23.89
N THR A 265 -10.77 -10.81 -24.13
CA THR A 265 -9.46 -10.99 -23.49
C THR A 265 -8.35 -10.57 -24.43
N THR A 266 -7.40 -9.79 -23.92
CA THR A 266 -6.18 -9.38 -24.63
C THR A 266 -4.97 -9.92 -23.88
N ASP A 267 -4.10 -10.65 -24.58
CA ASP A 267 -2.78 -11.02 -24.08
C ASP A 267 -1.88 -9.78 -24.11
N LEU A 268 -1.33 -9.40 -22.96
CA LEU A 268 -0.50 -8.20 -22.83
C LEU A 268 0.96 -8.42 -23.24
N GLY A 269 1.32 -9.64 -23.63
CA GLY A 269 2.67 -9.94 -24.10
C GLY A 269 3.73 -10.03 -22.99
N ILE A 270 3.37 -9.83 -21.74
CA ILE A 270 4.29 -9.86 -20.59
C ILE A 270 3.92 -10.96 -19.58
N SER A 271 4.89 -11.30 -18.75
CA SER A 271 4.76 -12.35 -17.74
C SER A 271 4.94 -11.74 -16.35
N THR A 272 3.84 -11.49 -15.67
CA THR A 272 3.82 -11.01 -14.27
C THR A 272 2.49 -11.31 -13.62
N LEU A 273 2.40 -11.08 -12.32
CA LEU A 273 1.18 -11.27 -11.52
C LEU A 273 0.45 -9.92 -11.37
N PRO A 274 -0.89 -9.88 -11.46
CA PRO A 274 -1.68 -8.68 -11.16
C PRO A 274 -1.37 -8.01 -9.82
N GLU A 275 -0.95 -8.74 -8.80
CA GLU A 275 -0.53 -8.20 -7.50
C GLU A 275 0.73 -7.33 -7.60
N LYS A 276 1.55 -7.59 -8.60
CA LYS A 276 2.76 -6.81 -8.92
C LYS A 276 2.45 -5.61 -9.83
N CYS A 277 1.17 -5.27 -10.00
CA CYS A 277 0.70 -4.15 -10.81
C CYS A 277 -0.09 -3.14 -9.97
N VAL A 278 -0.13 -1.89 -10.40
CA VAL A 278 -1.02 -0.85 -9.89
C VAL A 278 -1.66 -0.09 -11.05
N TRP A 279 -2.98 0.14 -10.97
CA TRP A 279 -3.70 0.96 -11.92
C TRP A 279 -3.50 2.44 -11.63
N SER A 280 -3.32 3.25 -12.67
CA SER A 280 -3.56 4.68 -12.61
C SER A 280 -5.07 4.95 -12.46
N LYS A 281 -5.43 6.12 -11.92
CA LYS A 281 -6.81 6.59 -11.80
C LYS A 281 -7.54 6.69 -13.14
N ASP A 282 -6.80 6.82 -14.24
CA ASP A 282 -7.34 6.85 -15.61
C ASP A 282 -7.95 5.51 -16.06
N SER A 283 -7.71 4.41 -15.30
CA SER A 283 -8.17 3.06 -15.62
C SER A 283 -7.69 2.52 -16.98
N ILE A 284 -6.65 3.13 -17.53
CA ILE A 284 -6.04 2.82 -18.83
C ILE A 284 -4.56 2.51 -18.68
N THR A 285 -3.87 3.30 -17.86
CA THR A 285 -2.45 3.13 -17.57
C THR A 285 -2.26 2.18 -16.41
N VAL A 286 -1.32 1.26 -16.56
CA VAL A 286 -0.93 0.28 -15.53
C VAL A 286 0.57 0.31 -15.35
N TYR A 287 1.01 0.35 -14.11
CA TYR A 287 2.41 0.17 -13.77
C TYR A 287 2.61 -1.22 -13.19
N CYS A 288 3.52 -2.00 -13.76
CA CYS A 288 3.77 -3.38 -13.33
C CYS A 288 5.26 -3.63 -13.10
N ALA A 289 5.56 -4.35 -12.03
CA ALA A 289 6.83 -5.01 -11.85
C ALA A 289 6.82 -6.31 -12.66
N VAL A 290 7.75 -6.43 -13.59
CA VAL A 290 7.84 -7.54 -14.54
C VAL A 290 9.12 -8.32 -14.25
N PRO A 291 9.03 -9.59 -13.82
CA PRO A 291 10.19 -10.45 -13.62
C PRO A 291 11.01 -10.63 -14.90
N GLU A 292 12.33 -10.55 -14.80
CA GLU A 292 13.23 -10.84 -15.91
C GLU A 292 13.12 -12.31 -16.35
N SER A 293 12.95 -13.21 -15.37
CA SER A 293 12.87 -14.64 -15.64
C SER A 293 12.04 -15.36 -14.58
N PHE A 294 11.56 -16.56 -14.94
CA PHE A 294 10.87 -17.47 -14.04
C PHE A 294 11.75 -18.70 -13.78
N LEU A 295 12.00 -18.98 -12.51
CA LEU A 295 12.62 -20.25 -12.10
C LEU A 295 11.62 -21.41 -12.27
N LEU A 296 12.12 -22.63 -12.33
CA LEU A 296 11.24 -23.81 -12.40
C LEU A 296 10.32 -23.89 -11.18
N GLY A 297 9.01 -24.06 -11.44
CA GLY A 297 8.02 -24.15 -10.38
C GLY A 297 6.58 -24.06 -10.88
N VAL A 298 5.66 -24.38 -9.98
CA VAL A 298 4.22 -24.21 -10.20
C VAL A 298 3.82 -22.80 -9.75
N TYR A 299 3.44 -21.95 -10.68
CA TYR A 299 3.08 -20.56 -10.40
C TYR A 299 1.56 -20.37 -10.35
N PRO A 300 1.07 -19.50 -9.44
CA PRO A 300 1.85 -18.58 -8.58
C PRO A 300 2.31 -19.18 -7.24
N ASP A 301 2.05 -20.46 -6.96
CA ASP A 301 2.21 -21.13 -5.65
C ASP A 301 3.63 -20.95 -5.09
N VAL A 302 4.68 -21.22 -5.88
CA VAL A 302 6.08 -21.16 -5.40
C VAL A 302 6.49 -19.74 -5.00
N TRP A 303 5.92 -18.72 -5.62
CA TRP A 303 6.18 -17.33 -5.27
C TRP A 303 5.43 -16.91 -3.98
N TYR A 304 4.14 -17.30 -3.83
CA TYR A 304 3.39 -17.06 -2.59
C TYR A 304 4.01 -17.77 -1.39
N GLN A 305 4.55 -18.95 -1.59
CA GLN A 305 5.24 -19.73 -0.56
C GLN A 305 6.63 -19.17 -0.20
N GLY A 306 7.12 -18.14 -0.90
CA GLY A 306 8.45 -17.58 -0.68
C GLY A 306 9.60 -18.51 -1.13
N ARG A 307 9.30 -19.55 -1.94
CA ARG A 307 10.30 -20.49 -2.46
C ARG A 307 11.11 -19.92 -3.60
N VAL A 308 10.57 -18.92 -4.29
CA VAL A 308 11.22 -18.15 -5.34
C VAL A 308 11.04 -16.67 -5.05
N SER A 309 12.00 -15.87 -5.52
CA SER A 309 11.98 -14.43 -5.52
C SER A 309 12.35 -13.96 -6.91
N PHE A 310 11.78 -12.83 -7.33
CA PHE A 310 12.02 -12.27 -8.66
C PHE A 310 13.09 -11.17 -8.64
N GLU A 311 13.54 -10.83 -9.84
CA GLU A 311 14.28 -9.62 -10.17
C GLU A 311 13.41 -8.88 -11.17
N ASP A 312 12.84 -7.77 -10.73
CA ASP A 312 11.82 -7.06 -11.49
C ASP A 312 12.34 -5.79 -12.15
N THR A 313 11.87 -5.58 -13.35
CA THR A 313 11.91 -4.30 -14.04
C THR A 313 10.55 -3.61 -13.92
N LEU A 314 10.51 -2.31 -13.62
CA LEU A 314 9.27 -1.54 -13.52
C LEU A 314 8.85 -1.02 -14.91
N TRP A 315 7.64 -1.34 -15.31
CA TRP A 315 7.07 -1.00 -16.61
C TRP A 315 5.86 -0.08 -16.47
N SER A 316 5.68 0.81 -17.47
CA SER A 316 4.44 1.54 -17.71
C SER A 316 3.76 0.99 -18.97
N MET A 317 2.46 0.75 -18.89
CA MET A 317 1.67 0.15 -19.96
C MET A 317 0.39 0.93 -20.18
N ASN A 318 0.19 1.48 -21.38
CA ASN A 318 -1.07 2.06 -21.78
C ASN A 318 -1.89 1.01 -22.56
N LEU A 319 -2.98 0.52 -21.94
CA LEU A 319 -3.78 -0.57 -22.50
C LEU A 319 -4.68 -0.15 -23.67
N SER A 320 -4.88 1.15 -23.90
CA SER A 320 -5.68 1.61 -25.05
C SER A 320 -4.86 1.75 -26.33
N THR A 321 -3.57 2.11 -26.20
CA THR A 321 -2.65 2.30 -27.32
C THR A 321 -1.71 1.12 -27.52
N SER A 322 -1.67 0.19 -26.57
CA SER A 322 -0.70 -0.91 -26.49
C SER A 322 0.77 -0.44 -26.52
N VAL A 323 1.02 0.75 -25.97
CA VAL A 323 2.37 1.29 -25.82
C VAL A 323 2.89 0.94 -24.43
N TYR A 324 4.01 0.23 -24.37
CA TYR A 324 4.67 -0.21 -23.15
C TYR A 324 6.12 0.24 -23.18
N TYR A 325 6.62 0.69 -22.03
CA TYR A 325 8.03 1.06 -21.88
C TYR A 325 8.53 0.80 -20.46
N VAL A 326 9.83 0.53 -20.37
CA VAL A 326 10.52 0.36 -19.09
C VAL A 326 10.69 1.72 -18.42
N LEU A 327 10.34 1.81 -17.15
CA LEU A 327 10.58 2.98 -16.30
C LEU A 327 11.95 2.89 -15.64
N VAL A 328 12.23 1.77 -15.02
CA VAL A 328 13.51 1.52 -14.35
C VAL A 328 13.80 0.02 -14.23
N ASP A 329 15.06 -0.32 -14.40
CA ASP A 329 15.65 -1.58 -14.00
C ASP A 329 16.54 -1.33 -12.79
N PRO A 330 16.15 -1.76 -11.58
CA PRO A 330 16.95 -1.54 -10.39
C PRO A 330 18.29 -2.28 -10.40
N THR A 331 18.34 -3.45 -11.04
CA THR A 331 19.59 -4.22 -11.16
C THR A 331 20.62 -3.46 -11.99
N GLU A 332 20.20 -2.89 -13.12
CA GLU A 332 21.08 -2.07 -13.97
C GLU A 332 21.41 -0.70 -13.35
N THR A 333 20.42 -0.07 -12.68
CA THR A 333 20.53 1.32 -12.22
C THR A 333 21.33 1.46 -10.92
N ILE A 334 21.09 0.56 -9.96
CA ILE A 334 21.64 0.63 -8.59
C ILE A 334 22.29 -0.68 -8.13
N ASN A 335 22.36 -1.67 -9.00
CA ASN A 335 22.92 -3.01 -8.73
C ASN A 335 22.23 -3.72 -7.54
N ILE A 336 20.92 -3.53 -7.39
CA ILE A 336 20.09 -4.18 -6.37
C ILE A 336 18.92 -4.90 -7.04
N PRO A 337 18.88 -6.24 -7.00
CA PRO A 337 17.74 -7.01 -7.51
C PRO A 337 16.56 -6.91 -6.56
N ILE A 338 15.43 -6.39 -7.04
CA ILE A 338 14.22 -6.13 -6.26
C ILE A 338 13.08 -7.02 -6.73
N ASP A 339 12.42 -7.73 -5.81
CA ASP A 339 11.12 -8.38 -6.02
C ASP A 339 10.02 -7.44 -5.53
N MET A 340 9.49 -6.61 -6.44
CA MET A 340 8.56 -5.54 -6.10
C MET A 340 7.18 -6.09 -5.77
N THR A 341 6.67 -5.74 -4.60
CA THR A 341 5.33 -6.11 -4.12
C THR A 341 4.61 -4.90 -3.54
N ASN A 342 3.29 -5.02 -3.35
CA ASN A 342 2.47 -3.97 -2.73
C ASN A 342 2.62 -2.61 -3.43
N LEU A 343 2.58 -2.60 -4.78
CA LEU A 343 2.67 -1.37 -5.54
C LEU A 343 1.47 -0.47 -5.28
N PHE A 344 1.72 0.80 -5.00
CA PHE A 344 0.69 1.83 -4.89
C PHE A 344 1.21 3.20 -5.35
N LEU A 345 0.29 4.08 -5.72
CA LEU A 345 0.57 5.43 -6.19
C LEU A 345 0.27 6.46 -5.08
N ASP A 346 0.98 7.58 -5.11
CA ASP A 346 0.57 8.75 -4.35
C ASP A 346 -0.69 9.41 -4.95
N GLY A 347 -1.30 10.33 -4.20
CA GLY A 347 -2.53 11.01 -4.64
C GLY A 347 -2.38 11.85 -5.90
N SER A 348 -1.17 12.26 -6.27
CA SER A 348 -0.86 13.03 -7.50
C SER A 348 -0.34 12.17 -8.64
N GLU A 349 -0.10 10.88 -8.40
CA GLU A 349 0.50 9.91 -9.32
C GLU A 349 1.88 10.32 -9.84
N LYS A 350 2.65 11.02 -9.01
CA LYS A 350 4.04 11.39 -9.29
C LYS A 350 5.04 10.35 -8.81
N TYR A 351 4.61 9.51 -7.89
CA TYR A 351 5.46 8.48 -7.27
C TYR A 351 4.76 7.13 -7.26
N ILE A 352 5.53 6.09 -7.59
CA ILE A 352 5.18 4.69 -7.35
C ILE A 352 5.93 4.24 -6.11
N PHE A 353 5.22 3.67 -5.14
CA PHE A 353 5.80 3.05 -3.96
C PHE A 353 5.65 1.54 -4.06
N PHE A 354 6.63 0.83 -3.53
CA PHE A 354 6.62 -0.64 -3.46
C PHE A 354 7.54 -1.14 -2.35
N THR A 355 7.30 -2.35 -1.88
CA THR A 355 8.19 -3.05 -0.96
C THR A 355 8.99 -4.11 -1.72
N ASN A 356 10.26 -4.27 -1.35
CA ASN A 356 11.06 -5.40 -1.84
C ASN A 356 10.73 -6.63 -0.99
N LYS A 357 10.18 -7.66 -1.61
CA LYS A 357 9.81 -8.92 -0.92
C LYS A 357 10.99 -9.62 -0.26
N LYS A 358 12.23 -9.40 -0.76
CA LYS A 358 13.45 -10.04 -0.27
C LYS A 358 13.84 -9.57 1.14
N ASP A 359 13.63 -8.29 1.44
CA ASP A 359 14.12 -7.65 2.67
C ASP A 359 13.06 -6.78 3.38
N GLY A 360 11.88 -6.59 2.76
CA GLY A 360 10.79 -5.77 3.29
C GLY A 360 11.03 -4.26 3.23
N ILE A 361 12.08 -3.78 2.55
CA ILE A 361 12.39 -2.35 2.47
C ILE A 361 11.39 -1.65 1.54
N LEU A 362 10.89 -0.49 1.99
CA LEU A 362 10.04 0.39 1.20
C LEU A 362 10.88 1.24 0.25
N TRP A 363 10.48 1.28 -1.00
CA TRP A 363 11.10 2.03 -2.09
C TRP A 363 10.10 2.97 -2.73
N SER A 364 10.58 4.02 -3.37
CA SER A 364 9.79 4.91 -4.22
C SER A 364 10.51 5.19 -5.54
N TYR A 365 9.73 5.36 -6.58
CA TYR A 365 10.18 5.77 -7.91
C TYR A 365 9.38 7.00 -8.36
N SER A 366 10.05 8.05 -8.85
CA SER A 366 9.40 9.22 -9.42
C SER A 366 9.06 8.96 -10.89
N ILE A 367 7.77 9.11 -11.26
CA ILE A 367 7.24 8.91 -12.61
C ILE A 367 7.54 10.13 -13.49
#